data_e7938dcba28009b88ceaa54b20efa589
#
_entry.id   e7938dcba28009b88ceaa54b20efa589
#
_cell.length_a   1.000
_cell.length_b   1.000
_cell.length_c   1.000
_cell.angle_alpha   90.00
_cell.angle_beta   90.00
_cell.angle_gamma   90.00
#
_symmetry.space_group_name_H-M   'P 1'
#
loop_
_entity.id
_entity.type
_entity.pdbx_description
1 polymer ?
#
loop_
_entity_poly.entity_id
_entity_poly.type
_entity_poly.pdbx_seq_one_letter_code
_entity_poly.pdbx_strand_id
1 'polypeptide(L)'
;KTGTMPENPALVETIVTTDMAKAVAKEYNTALIEVLTGFKYIGEQIRLFDETGSHHYVFGLEESYGCLAGTYARDKDAPVAVMMLCEVAAYYKLQGKTLWDAMVELYEKYGYYKEDLATVTLKGIDGAQKITAMMNAFRENPPKELGGFKVLACRDYKSDCRRDMITGETTSTGLPTSNVLYYELENNAWCCVRPSGTEPKIKYYFGVKG
;
A
#
# COMPACT_ATOMS: atom_id res chain seq x y z
N LYS A 1 -10.37 -10.56 -19.16
CA LYS A 1 -11.00 -11.66 -19.92
C LYS A 1 -11.86 -11.14 -21.10
N THR A 2 -12.37 -9.91 -21.00
CA THR A 2 -13.21 -9.28 -22.05
C THR A 2 -12.41 -8.59 -23.15
N GLY A 3 -11.08 -8.46 -23.01
CA GLY A 3 -10.24 -7.75 -23.97
C GLY A 3 -10.42 -6.23 -23.95
N THR A 4 -10.98 -5.68 -22.88
CA THR A 4 -11.31 -4.24 -22.77
C THR A 4 -10.30 -3.42 -21.97
N MET A 5 -9.13 -3.99 -21.66
CA MET A 5 -8.08 -3.21 -20.98
C MET A 5 -7.57 -2.09 -21.90
N PRO A 6 -7.46 -0.86 -21.39
CA PRO A 6 -6.91 0.24 -22.18
C PRO A 6 -5.40 0.04 -22.48
N GLU A 7 -4.84 0.87 -23.33
CA GLU A 7 -3.39 0.96 -23.49
C GLU A 7 -2.76 1.58 -22.24
N ASN A 8 -1.58 1.10 -21.85
CA ASN A 8 -0.83 1.56 -20.67
C ASN A 8 -1.70 1.61 -19.37
N PRO A 9 -2.37 0.50 -19.00
CA PRO A 9 -3.22 0.50 -17.82
C PRO A 9 -2.42 0.67 -16.53
N ALA A 10 -2.96 1.41 -15.57
CA ALA A 10 -2.36 1.59 -14.26
C ALA A 10 -3.32 1.22 -13.13
N LEU A 11 -2.79 0.45 -12.18
CA LEU A 11 -3.33 0.22 -10.85
C LEU A 11 -2.59 1.13 -9.86
N VAL A 12 -3.31 1.84 -9.02
CA VAL A 12 -2.72 2.75 -8.02
C VAL A 12 -3.05 2.26 -6.62
N GLU A 13 -2.03 2.08 -5.78
CA GLU A 13 -2.25 1.68 -4.38
C GLU A 13 -1.36 2.47 -3.41
N THR A 14 -1.69 2.43 -2.12
CA THR A 14 -0.80 2.99 -1.10
C THR A 14 0.31 2.00 -0.77
N ILE A 15 1.47 2.53 -0.35
CA ILE A 15 2.65 1.73 0.05
C ILE A 15 2.39 0.73 1.19
N VAL A 16 1.22 0.75 1.81
CA VAL A 16 0.83 -0.14 2.92
C VAL A 16 -0.41 -0.98 2.59
N THR A 17 -0.76 -1.11 1.31
CA THR A 17 -1.96 -1.86 0.90
C THR A 17 -1.66 -3.36 0.82
N THR A 18 -1.15 -3.88 -0.30
CA THR A 18 -0.80 -5.31 -0.39
C THR A 18 0.15 -5.61 -1.55
N ASP A 19 1.20 -6.36 -1.30
CA ASP A 19 2.10 -6.82 -2.36
C ASP A 19 1.45 -7.85 -3.31
N MET A 20 0.29 -8.40 -2.96
CA MET A 20 -0.50 -9.23 -3.89
C MET A 20 -0.92 -8.43 -5.13
N ALA A 21 -1.24 -7.14 -4.98
CA ALA A 21 -1.59 -6.28 -6.10
C ALA A 21 -0.45 -6.17 -7.13
N LYS A 22 0.82 -6.18 -6.68
CA LYS A 22 2.00 -6.22 -7.56
C LYS A 22 2.01 -7.48 -8.43
N ALA A 23 1.73 -8.63 -7.81
CA ALA A 23 1.70 -9.90 -8.52
C ALA A 23 0.56 -9.95 -9.55
N VAL A 24 -0.63 -9.46 -9.18
CA VAL A 24 -1.78 -9.36 -10.08
C VAL A 24 -1.51 -8.39 -11.23
N ALA A 25 -1.05 -7.18 -10.94
CA ALA A 25 -0.76 -6.16 -11.94
C ALA A 25 0.26 -6.65 -12.97
N LYS A 26 1.31 -7.35 -12.53
CA LYS A 26 2.32 -7.95 -13.41
C LYS A 26 1.72 -8.95 -14.40
N GLU A 27 0.81 -9.80 -13.96
CA GLU A 27 0.17 -10.79 -14.85
C GLU A 27 -0.68 -10.13 -15.94
N TYR A 28 -1.37 -9.05 -15.58
CA TYR A 28 -2.24 -8.33 -16.52
C TYR A 28 -1.51 -7.22 -17.29
N ASN A 29 -0.17 -7.20 -17.25
CA ASN A 29 0.66 -6.17 -17.89
C ASN A 29 0.17 -4.76 -17.55
N THR A 30 -0.17 -4.55 -16.29
CA THR A 30 -0.67 -3.30 -15.74
C THR A 30 0.44 -2.66 -14.90
N ALA A 31 0.70 -1.38 -15.10
CA ALA A 31 1.63 -0.64 -14.25
C ALA A 31 1.06 -0.55 -12.83
N LEU A 32 1.88 -0.88 -11.83
CA LEU A 32 1.54 -0.58 -10.44
C LEU A 32 2.23 0.70 -10.02
N ILE A 33 1.43 1.66 -9.56
CA ILE A 33 1.90 2.95 -9.04
C ILE A 33 1.63 2.97 -7.53
N GLU A 34 2.71 2.98 -6.76
CA GLU A 34 2.62 3.11 -5.30
C GLU A 34 2.61 4.59 -4.91
N VAL A 35 1.75 4.96 -3.97
CA VAL A 35 1.64 6.31 -3.42
C VAL A 35 1.65 6.28 -1.89
N LEU A 36 1.84 7.42 -1.26
CA LEU A 36 1.70 7.56 0.19
C LEU A 36 0.26 7.29 0.64
N THR A 37 0.09 6.98 1.93
CA THR A 37 -1.20 6.68 2.56
C THR A 37 -2.16 7.86 2.45
N GLY A 38 -3.34 7.59 1.94
CA GLY A 38 -4.44 8.54 1.77
C GLY A 38 -4.89 8.64 0.33
N PHE A 39 -6.21 8.52 0.12
CA PHE A 39 -6.82 8.45 -1.21
C PHE A 39 -6.57 9.70 -2.07
N LYS A 40 -6.26 10.84 -1.44
CA LYS A 40 -5.87 12.07 -2.16
C LYS A 40 -4.70 11.87 -3.11
N TYR A 41 -3.74 11.02 -2.76
CA TYR A 41 -2.59 10.70 -3.62
C TYR A 41 -2.98 9.80 -4.80
N ILE A 42 -3.96 8.90 -4.59
CA ILE A 42 -4.55 8.12 -5.67
C ILE A 42 -5.31 9.04 -6.63
N GLY A 43 -6.15 9.94 -6.09
CA GLY A 43 -6.86 10.95 -6.89
C GLY A 43 -5.92 11.89 -7.65
N GLU A 44 -4.76 12.22 -7.08
CA GLU A 44 -3.72 13.00 -7.74
C GLU A 44 -3.12 12.26 -8.95
N GLN A 45 -2.89 10.95 -8.85
CA GLN A 45 -2.39 10.17 -9.98
C GLN A 45 -3.37 10.19 -11.15
N ILE A 46 -4.69 10.12 -10.90
CA ILE A 46 -5.69 10.25 -11.96
C ILE A 46 -5.50 11.58 -12.70
N ARG A 47 -5.35 12.69 -11.98
CA ARG A 47 -5.12 14.01 -12.59
C ARG A 47 -3.82 14.04 -13.40
N LEU A 48 -2.73 13.50 -12.84
CA LEU A 48 -1.44 13.45 -13.52
C LEU A 48 -1.49 12.62 -14.81
N PHE A 49 -2.22 11.51 -14.81
CA PHE A 49 -2.41 10.70 -16.01
C PHE A 49 -3.24 11.45 -17.07
N ASP A 50 -4.29 12.16 -16.66
CA ASP A 50 -5.10 13.00 -17.55
C ASP A 50 -4.25 14.12 -18.20
N GLU A 51 -3.34 14.75 -17.41
CA GLU A 51 -2.49 15.84 -17.88
C GLU A 51 -1.33 15.38 -18.77
N THR A 52 -0.76 14.21 -18.48
CA THR A 52 0.47 13.72 -19.16
C THR A 52 0.21 12.69 -20.26
N GLY A 53 -0.95 12.03 -20.24
CA GLY A 53 -1.24 10.89 -21.10
C GLY A 53 -0.34 9.66 -20.84
N SER A 54 0.36 9.61 -19.71
CA SER A 54 1.34 8.56 -19.43
C SER A 54 0.70 7.19 -19.22
N HIS A 55 -0.45 7.14 -18.55
CA HIS A 55 -1.17 5.92 -18.23
C HIS A 55 -2.68 6.13 -18.28
N HIS A 56 -3.41 5.01 -18.38
CA HIS A 56 -4.86 4.97 -18.16
C HIS A 56 -5.13 4.38 -16.77
N TYR A 57 -5.75 5.18 -15.89
CA TYR A 57 -6.16 4.71 -14.58
C TYR A 57 -7.28 3.67 -14.72
N VAL A 58 -7.09 2.49 -14.13
CA VAL A 58 -8.07 1.40 -14.14
C VAL A 58 -8.73 1.26 -12.78
N PHE A 59 -7.92 1.21 -11.72
CA PHE A 59 -8.41 0.98 -10.37
C PHE A 59 -7.42 1.54 -9.34
N GLY A 60 -7.94 2.03 -8.23
CA GLY A 60 -7.12 2.45 -7.09
C GLY A 60 -7.69 1.93 -5.79
N LEU A 61 -6.81 1.59 -4.86
CA LEU A 61 -7.19 1.00 -3.58
C LEU A 61 -6.27 1.44 -2.45
N GLU A 62 -6.84 1.47 -1.25
CA GLU A 62 -6.10 1.69 0.00
C GLU A 62 -6.42 0.60 1.04
N GLU A 63 -5.54 0.41 1.99
CA GLU A 63 -5.65 -0.61 3.04
C GLU A 63 -6.90 -0.49 3.92
N SER A 64 -7.48 0.70 4.00
CA SER A 64 -8.68 0.99 4.78
C SER A 64 -9.99 0.74 4.03
N TYR A 65 -9.98 -0.22 3.09
CA TYR A 65 -11.11 -0.67 2.28
C TYR A 65 -11.64 0.36 1.26
N GLY A 66 -10.96 1.47 1.07
CA GLY A 66 -11.32 2.48 0.07
C GLY A 66 -10.86 2.06 -1.32
N CYS A 67 -11.74 2.10 -2.31
CA CYS A 67 -11.36 1.91 -3.70
C CYS A 67 -12.17 2.80 -4.64
N LEU A 68 -11.65 2.95 -5.86
CA LEU A 68 -12.29 3.67 -6.95
C LEU A 68 -11.97 2.98 -8.28
N ALA A 69 -13.00 2.68 -9.06
CA ALA A 69 -12.88 2.21 -10.43
C ALA A 69 -13.26 3.35 -11.40
N GLY A 70 -12.38 3.62 -12.36
CA GLY A 70 -12.61 4.72 -13.33
C GLY A 70 -12.26 6.10 -12.79
N THR A 71 -12.51 7.13 -13.61
CA THR A 71 -11.98 8.50 -13.40
C THR A 71 -13.04 9.57 -13.11
N TYR A 72 -14.29 9.17 -12.89
CA TYR A 72 -15.42 10.08 -12.66
C TYR A 72 -15.37 10.83 -11.32
N ALA A 73 -14.58 10.32 -10.37
CA ALA A 73 -14.33 10.92 -9.06
C ALA A 73 -12.83 10.99 -8.77
N ARG A 74 -12.45 11.64 -7.67
CA ARG A 74 -11.06 11.77 -7.19
C ARG A 74 -10.90 11.25 -5.77
N ASP A 75 -11.90 10.58 -5.25
CA ASP A 75 -11.90 9.92 -3.95
C ASP A 75 -12.62 8.57 -4.06
N LYS A 76 -12.44 7.72 -3.06
CA LYS A 76 -13.06 6.40 -2.96
C LYS A 76 -14.58 6.47 -3.07
N ASP A 77 -15.16 5.45 -3.69
CA ASP A 77 -16.61 5.34 -3.90
C ASP A 77 -17.14 4.00 -3.40
N ALA A 78 -17.79 4.02 -2.24
CA ALA A 78 -18.34 2.83 -1.62
C ALA A 78 -19.51 2.18 -2.42
N PRO A 79 -20.47 2.93 -2.98
CA PRO A 79 -21.49 2.37 -3.87
C PRO A 79 -20.91 1.57 -5.03
N VAL A 80 -19.91 2.09 -5.73
CA VAL A 80 -19.25 1.38 -6.84
C VAL A 80 -18.47 0.18 -6.32
N ALA A 81 -17.79 0.29 -5.18
CA ALA A 81 -17.10 -0.84 -4.56
C ALA A 81 -18.07 -2.01 -4.27
N VAL A 82 -19.25 -1.72 -3.71
CA VAL A 82 -20.28 -2.73 -3.44
C VAL A 82 -20.81 -3.33 -4.73
N MET A 83 -21.10 -2.51 -5.74
CA MET A 83 -21.56 -2.98 -7.05
C MET A 83 -20.55 -3.95 -7.68
N MET A 84 -19.27 -3.57 -7.72
CA MET A 84 -18.22 -4.43 -8.26
C MET A 84 -18.06 -5.73 -7.48
N LEU A 85 -18.14 -5.67 -6.15
CA LEU A 85 -18.07 -6.88 -5.33
C LEU A 85 -19.26 -7.83 -5.60
N CYS A 86 -20.46 -7.29 -5.81
CA CYS A 86 -21.62 -8.08 -6.21
C CYS A 86 -21.43 -8.73 -7.58
N GLU A 87 -20.86 -8.02 -8.55
CA GLU A 87 -20.55 -8.58 -9.88
C GLU A 87 -19.51 -9.70 -9.79
N VAL A 88 -18.44 -9.50 -9.00
CA VAL A 88 -17.43 -10.53 -8.75
C VAL A 88 -18.06 -11.75 -8.08
N ALA A 89 -18.92 -11.55 -7.07
CA ALA A 89 -19.62 -12.64 -6.39
C ALA A 89 -20.54 -13.41 -7.34
N ALA A 90 -21.29 -12.72 -8.19
CA ALA A 90 -22.13 -13.34 -9.20
C ALA A 90 -21.32 -14.15 -10.22
N TYR A 91 -20.21 -13.60 -10.70
CA TYR A 91 -19.30 -14.27 -11.62
C TYR A 91 -18.78 -15.61 -11.06
N TYR A 92 -18.33 -15.62 -9.79
CA TYR A 92 -17.85 -16.86 -9.16
C TYR A 92 -18.99 -17.81 -8.81
N LYS A 93 -20.16 -17.30 -8.40
CA LYS A 93 -21.35 -18.12 -8.15
C LYS A 93 -21.80 -18.90 -9.39
N LEU A 94 -21.73 -18.32 -10.59
CA LEU A 94 -22.01 -19.02 -11.85
C LEU A 94 -21.04 -20.17 -12.13
N GLN A 95 -19.87 -20.17 -11.48
CA GLN A 95 -18.87 -21.25 -11.56
C GLN A 95 -18.98 -22.23 -10.38
N GLY A 96 -20.01 -22.12 -9.54
CA GLY A 96 -20.20 -22.95 -8.35
C GLY A 96 -19.22 -22.61 -7.21
N LYS A 97 -18.61 -21.41 -7.21
CA LYS A 97 -17.60 -20.96 -6.25
C LYS A 97 -18.11 -19.82 -5.38
N THR A 98 -17.57 -19.73 -4.17
CA THR A 98 -17.75 -18.60 -3.27
C THR A 98 -16.62 -17.57 -3.49
N LEU A 99 -16.74 -16.38 -2.89
CA LEU A 99 -15.63 -15.41 -2.85
C LEU A 99 -14.43 -15.94 -2.07
N TRP A 100 -14.67 -16.83 -1.08
CA TRP A 100 -13.58 -17.47 -0.36
C TRP A 100 -12.79 -18.42 -1.25
N ASP A 101 -13.47 -19.24 -2.05
CA ASP A 101 -12.81 -20.12 -3.03
C ASP A 101 -11.99 -19.29 -4.01
N ALA A 102 -12.53 -18.16 -4.48
CA ALA A 102 -11.81 -17.23 -5.34
C ALA A 102 -10.56 -16.65 -4.67
N MET A 103 -10.64 -16.32 -3.38
CA MET A 103 -9.49 -15.81 -2.62
C MET A 103 -8.42 -16.89 -2.43
N VAL A 104 -8.81 -18.13 -2.17
CA VAL A 104 -7.88 -19.26 -2.08
C VAL A 104 -7.15 -19.47 -3.42
N GLU A 105 -7.87 -19.42 -4.54
CA GLU A 105 -7.27 -19.49 -5.89
C GLU A 105 -6.23 -18.38 -6.14
N LEU A 106 -6.49 -17.15 -5.65
CA LEU A 106 -5.51 -16.07 -5.72
C LEU A 106 -4.27 -16.36 -4.87
N TYR A 107 -4.45 -16.88 -3.66
CA TYR A 107 -3.33 -17.28 -2.80
C TYR A 107 -2.51 -18.42 -3.42
N GLU A 108 -3.15 -19.45 -3.94
CA GLU A 108 -2.47 -20.56 -4.61
C GLU A 108 -1.67 -20.09 -5.83
N LYS A 109 -2.21 -19.10 -6.54
CA LYS A 109 -1.61 -18.58 -7.77
C LYS A 109 -0.47 -17.59 -7.51
N TYR A 110 -0.62 -16.65 -6.58
CA TYR A 110 0.31 -15.54 -6.38
C TYR A 110 1.15 -15.65 -5.10
N GLY A 111 0.75 -16.51 -4.18
CA GLY A 111 1.33 -16.68 -2.85
C GLY A 111 0.40 -16.19 -1.74
N TYR A 112 0.65 -16.63 -0.53
CA TYR A 112 -0.14 -16.28 0.65
C TYR A 112 0.37 -14.96 1.22
N TYR A 113 -0.35 -13.89 0.96
CA TYR A 113 -0.06 -12.57 1.52
C TYR A 113 -0.95 -12.33 2.74
N LYS A 114 -0.38 -11.75 3.78
CA LYS A 114 -1.11 -11.34 4.97
C LYS A 114 -0.59 -10.01 5.45
N GLU A 115 -1.48 -9.05 5.51
CA GLU A 115 -1.24 -7.71 6.04
C GLU A 115 -2.03 -7.52 7.32
N ASP A 116 -1.51 -6.68 8.22
CA ASP A 116 -2.18 -6.30 9.46
C ASP A 116 -1.72 -4.93 9.93
N LEU A 117 -2.44 -4.38 10.90
CA LEU A 117 -2.25 -3.05 11.46
C LEU A 117 -2.30 -3.07 12.98
N ALA A 118 -1.23 -2.62 13.61
CA ALA A 118 -1.22 -2.30 15.04
C ALA A 118 -1.29 -0.79 15.26
N THR A 119 -2.11 -0.35 16.20
CA THR A 119 -2.22 1.06 16.58
C THR A 119 -1.90 1.24 18.05
N VAL A 120 -0.97 2.14 18.35
CA VAL A 120 -0.65 2.55 19.71
C VAL A 120 -1.14 3.98 19.92
N THR A 121 -2.03 4.16 20.91
CA THR A 121 -2.57 5.47 21.31
C THR A 121 -1.90 5.90 22.60
N LEU A 122 -1.26 7.06 22.59
CA LEU A 122 -0.62 7.66 23.76
C LEU A 122 -1.41 8.90 24.18
N LYS A 123 -2.22 8.75 25.21
CA LYS A 123 -3.10 9.84 25.70
C LYS A 123 -2.30 10.97 26.35
N GLY A 124 -2.89 12.19 26.30
CA GLY A 124 -2.35 13.40 26.94
C GLY A 124 -1.37 14.19 26.07
N ILE A 125 -0.96 15.35 26.59
CA ILE A 125 -0.02 16.28 25.89
C ILE A 125 1.33 15.60 25.64
N ASP A 126 1.80 14.79 26.58
CA ASP A 126 3.06 14.04 26.46
C ASP A 126 3.00 12.95 25.37
N GLY A 127 1.80 12.53 24.97
CA GLY A 127 1.62 11.49 23.95
C GLY A 127 2.21 11.87 22.60
N ALA A 128 1.94 13.08 22.12
CA ALA A 128 2.47 13.58 20.86
C ALA A 128 4.01 13.73 20.91
N GLN A 129 4.56 14.19 22.04
CA GLN A 129 6.01 14.30 22.24
C GLN A 129 6.68 12.93 22.24
N LYS A 130 6.08 11.93 22.90
CA LYS A 130 6.58 10.56 22.91
C LYS A 130 6.57 9.95 21.49
N ILE A 131 5.51 10.16 20.72
CA ILE A 131 5.45 9.69 19.32
C ILE A 131 6.56 10.34 18.48
N THR A 132 6.78 11.65 18.65
CA THR A 132 7.87 12.35 17.96
C THR A 132 9.25 11.78 18.36
N ALA A 133 9.47 11.54 19.65
CA ALA A 133 10.70 10.93 20.14
C ALA A 133 10.90 9.50 19.58
N MET A 134 9.84 8.69 19.52
CA MET A 134 9.88 7.35 18.90
C MET A 134 10.30 7.41 17.44
N MET A 135 9.68 8.30 16.65
CA MET A 135 10.04 8.45 15.23
C MET A 135 11.49 8.92 15.04
N ASN A 136 11.99 9.80 15.91
CA ASN A 136 13.38 10.23 15.86
C ASN A 136 14.33 9.08 16.25
N ALA A 137 14.00 8.33 17.28
CA ALA A 137 14.81 7.17 17.69
C ALA A 137 14.91 6.11 16.58
N PHE A 138 13.80 5.84 15.86
CA PHE A 138 13.81 4.94 14.70
C PHE A 138 14.67 5.45 13.54
N ARG A 139 14.78 6.77 13.35
CA ARG A 139 15.65 7.38 12.34
C ARG A 139 17.12 7.34 12.72
N GLU A 140 17.41 7.69 13.96
CA GLU A 140 18.79 7.72 14.48
C GLU A 140 19.38 6.33 14.60
N ASN A 141 18.57 5.37 15.05
CA ASN A 141 18.98 3.98 15.27
C ASN A 141 17.99 3.03 14.58
N PRO A 142 18.03 2.89 13.24
CA PRO A 142 17.15 1.97 12.53
C PRO A 142 17.32 0.53 13.04
N PRO A 143 16.21 -0.19 13.28
CA PRO A 143 16.27 -1.57 13.73
C PRO A 143 16.97 -2.43 12.67
N LYS A 144 17.77 -3.40 13.13
CA LYS A 144 18.42 -4.39 12.25
C LYS A 144 17.53 -5.60 11.98
N GLU A 145 16.52 -5.80 12.83
CA GLU A 145 15.58 -6.90 12.79
C GLU A 145 14.22 -6.44 13.30
N LEU A 146 13.14 -6.91 12.68
CA LEU A 146 11.76 -6.68 13.10
C LEU A 146 10.98 -7.99 12.99
N GLY A 147 10.38 -8.43 14.10
CA GLY A 147 9.57 -9.66 14.14
C GLY A 147 10.32 -10.94 13.74
N GLY A 148 11.63 -11.01 13.92
CA GLY A 148 12.46 -12.14 13.48
C GLY A 148 12.94 -12.03 12.04
N PHE A 149 12.60 -10.98 11.30
CA PHE A 149 13.06 -10.74 9.93
C PHE A 149 14.16 -9.67 9.91
N LYS A 150 15.22 -9.94 9.17
CA LYS A 150 16.30 -8.98 8.97
C LYS A 150 15.82 -7.79 8.15
N VAL A 151 16.21 -6.58 8.55
CA VAL A 151 15.95 -5.36 7.78
C VAL A 151 16.97 -5.23 6.66
N LEU A 152 16.49 -5.20 5.42
CA LEU A 152 17.30 -5.08 4.21
C LEU A 152 17.47 -3.63 3.76
N ALA A 153 16.41 -2.82 3.87
CA ALA A 153 16.47 -1.39 3.59
C ALA A 153 15.49 -0.60 4.46
N CYS A 154 15.77 0.69 4.64
CA CYS A 154 14.91 1.63 5.32
C CYS A 154 14.62 2.80 4.38
N ARG A 155 13.33 3.13 4.18
CA ARG A 155 12.86 4.32 3.47
C ARG A 155 12.39 5.34 4.49
N ASP A 156 13.05 6.48 4.59
CA ASP A 156 12.58 7.63 5.35
C ASP A 156 12.01 8.67 4.38
N TYR A 157 10.71 8.74 4.28
CA TYR A 157 10.02 9.69 3.40
C TYR A 157 10.14 11.14 3.87
N LYS A 158 10.56 11.39 5.12
CA LYS A 158 10.79 12.73 5.62
C LYS A 158 12.05 13.35 5.03
N SER A 159 13.08 12.54 4.83
CA SER A 159 14.37 12.95 4.26
C SER A 159 14.55 12.57 2.80
N ASP A 160 13.51 11.97 2.16
CA ASP A 160 13.57 11.41 0.81
C ASP A 160 14.77 10.46 0.62
N CYS A 161 14.98 9.56 1.57
CA CYS A 161 16.13 8.67 1.59
C CYS A 161 15.73 7.21 1.77
N ARG A 162 16.03 6.37 0.78
CA ARG A 162 16.06 4.92 0.91
C ARG A 162 17.50 4.49 1.13
N ARG A 163 17.78 3.87 2.27
CA ARG A 163 19.11 3.32 2.62
C ARG A 163 19.06 1.80 2.57
N ASP A 164 19.93 1.21 1.77
CA ASP A 164 20.24 -0.21 1.84
C ASP A 164 21.03 -0.49 3.13
N MET A 165 20.55 -1.40 3.97
CA MET A 165 21.14 -1.68 5.29
C MET A 165 22.31 -2.66 5.20
N ILE A 166 22.56 -3.23 4.02
CA ILE A 166 23.65 -4.19 3.78
C ILE A 166 24.82 -3.45 3.15
N THR A 167 24.59 -2.69 2.08
CA THR A 167 25.62 -1.98 1.31
C THR A 167 25.88 -0.55 1.84
N GLY A 168 24.91 0.04 2.53
CA GLY A 168 24.94 1.44 2.94
C GLY A 168 24.59 2.44 1.83
N GLU A 169 24.30 1.97 0.63
CA GLU A 169 23.91 2.82 -0.50
C GLU A 169 22.60 3.57 -0.22
N THR A 170 22.52 4.80 -0.69
CA THR A 170 21.33 5.64 -0.53
C THR A 170 20.78 6.10 -1.87
N THR A 171 19.45 6.10 -2.00
CA THR A 171 18.70 6.58 -3.16
C THR A 171 17.51 7.41 -2.71
N SER A 172 16.88 8.17 -3.62
CA SER A 172 15.58 8.81 -3.35
C SER A 172 14.48 7.77 -3.18
N THR A 173 13.47 8.07 -2.36
CA THR A 173 12.25 7.27 -2.22
C THR A 173 11.31 7.45 -3.42
N GLY A 174 11.43 8.56 -4.15
CA GLY A 174 10.61 8.90 -5.31
C GLY A 174 9.18 9.33 -4.97
N LEU A 175 8.84 9.53 -3.69
CA LEU A 175 7.52 9.96 -3.23
C LEU A 175 7.60 11.28 -2.45
N PRO A 176 6.48 12.01 -2.30
CA PRO A 176 6.44 13.27 -1.58
C PRO A 176 6.93 13.13 -0.12
N THR A 177 7.43 14.24 0.42
CA THR A 177 7.87 14.30 1.83
C THR A 177 6.73 13.99 2.79
N SER A 178 6.95 13.03 3.69
CA SER A 178 5.99 12.62 4.70
C SER A 178 6.67 12.05 5.94
N ASN A 179 6.08 12.20 7.12
CA ASN A 179 6.62 11.61 8.35
C ASN A 179 6.32 10.11 8.44
N VAL A 180 6.91 9.34 7.55
CA VAL A 180 6.72 7.89 7.40
C VAL A 180 8.08 7.21 7.32
N LEU A 181 8.21 6.07 7.98
CA LEU A 181 9.33 5.14 7.84
C LEU A 181 8.81 3.82 7.30
N TYR A 182 9.51 3.25 6.34
CA TYR A 182 9.17 1.95 5.76
C TYR A 182 10.41 1.06 5.76
N TYR A 183 10.30 -0.13 6.30
CA TYR A 183 11.35 -1.12 6.39
C TYR A 183 11.07 -2.26 5.42
N GLU A 184 11.98 -2.47 4.48
CA GLU A 184 12.00 -3.64 3.62
C GLU A 184 12.70 -4.77 4.38
N LEU A 185 12.01 -5.89 4.52
CA LEU A 185 12.50 -7.03 5.31
C LEU A 185 12.82 -8.21 4.39
N GLU A 186 13.54 -9.19 4.91
CA GLU A 186 13.76 -10.44 4.20
C GLU A 186 12.44 -11.18 3.92
N ASN A 187 12.46 -12.12 2.96
CA ASN A 187 11.29 -12.90 2.53
C ASN A 187 10.11 -12.06 2.01
N ASN A 188 10.38 -10.88 1.44
CA ASN A 188 9.37 -9.92 0.99
C ASN A 188 8.40 -9.48 2.09
N ALA A 189 8.81 -9.55 3.35
CA ALA A 189 8.08 -8.93 4.43
C ALA A 189 8.38 -7.43 4.51
N TRP A 190 7.50 -6.67 5.12
CA TRP A 190 7.68 -5.23 5.30
C TRP A 190 6.99 -4.71 6.55
N CYS A 191 7.47 -3.58 7.04
CA CYS A 191 6.86 -2.85 8.14
C CYS A 191 6.89 -1.35 7.84
N CYS A 192 5.76 -0.66 8.00
CA CYS A 192 5.66 0.78 7.83
C CYS A 192 5.20 1.43 9.12
N VAL A 193 5.89 2.47 9.55
CA VAL A 193 5.61 3.21 10.78
C VAL A 193 5.16 4.63 10.42
N ARG A 194 3.96 4.99 10.87
CA ARG A 194 3.35 6.28 10.54
C ARG A 194 2.60 6.86 11.75
N PRO A 195 2.98 8.05 12.25
CA PRO A 195 2.17 8.77 13.22
C PRO A 195 0.91 9.34 12.57
N SER A 196 -0.18 9.43 13.33
CA SER A 196 -1.37 10.17 12.91
C SER A 196 -1.07 11.66 12.88
N GLY A 197 -1.60 12.36 11.88
CA GLY A 197 -1.49 13.82 11.79
C GLY A 197 -2.43 14.60 12.72
N THR A 198 -3.49 13.96 13.23
CA THR A 198 -4.57 14.62 13.97
C THR A 198 -4.77 14.11 15.40
N GLU A 199 -4.25 12.92 15.70
CA GLU A 199 -4.46 12.27 16.99
C GLU A 199 -3.11 11.75 17.54
N PRO A 200 -2.95 11.62 18.88
CA PRO A 200 -1.74 11.08 19.48
C PRO A 200 -1.68 9.55 19.31
N LYS A 201 -1.60 9.12 18.07
CA LYS A 201 -1.55 7.71 17.65
C LYS A 201 -0.37 7.48 16.72
N ILE A 202 0.23 6.31 16.83
CA ILE A 202 1.21 5.79 15.88
C ILE A 202 0.72 4.45 15.36
N LYS A 203 0.79 4.26 14.06
CA LYS A 203 0.35 3.05 13.36
C LYS A 203 1.55 2.29 12.83
N TYR A 204 1.50 0.99 12.98
CA TYR A 204 2.47 0.04 12.44
C TYR A 204 1.71 -0.87 11.48
N TYR A 205 1.94 -0.68 10.19
CA TYR A 205 1.45 -1.57 9.15
C TYR A 205 2.53 -2.60 8.87
N PHE A 206 2.15 -3.82 8.62
CA PHE A 206 3.09 -4.86 8.26
C PHE A 206 2.44 -5.88 7.33
N GLY A 207 3.26 -6.44 6.46
CA GLY A 207 2.89 -7.48 5.53
C GLY A 207 3.94 -8.57 5.49
N VAL A 208 3.48 -9.79 5.33
CA VAL A 208 4.31 -10.98 5.15
C VAL A 208 3.78 -11.81 3.99
N LYS A 209 4.69 -12.59 3.38
CA LYS A 209 4.35 -13.55 2.35
C LYS A 209 4.77 -14.94 2.80
N GLY A 210 3.82 -15.91 2.77
CA GLY A 210 4.06 -17.33 3.05
C GLY A 210 4.27 -18.14 1.78
#